data_489f7c4e3494f7e479e740c0c727d107
#
_entry.id   489f7c4e3494f7e479e740c0c727d107
#
_cell.length_a   1.000
_cell.length_b   1.000
_cell.length_c   1.000
_cell.angle_alpha   90.00
_cell.angle_beta   90.00
_cell.angle_gamma   90.00
#
_symmetry.space_group_name_H-M   'P 1'
#
loop_
_entity.id
_entity.type
_entity.pdbx_description
1 polymer ?
#
loop_
_entity_poly.entity_id
_entity_poly.type
_entity_poly.pdbx_seq_one_letter_code
_entity_poly.pdbx_strand_id
1 'polypeptide(L)'
;METATNIFSSSIYSWYEKHGRKDLPWRKNISPYSVWISEIMLQQTQVKTVIPFFDRFMKKFPDLNALSQASEEEILALWTGLGFYRRAKNIFAAKEIIKINFDNKFPSTFDELVSLPGIGKSTAGAILSIAYKKSFPILDANVKRVISRHDRVDLSEKKSVNKLWQLSDLYTPNKKIFEYTQGIMDVGATVCSIK
;
A
#
# COMPACT_ATOMS: atom_id res chain seq x y z
N MET A 1 4.90 -8.32 31.21
CA MET A 1 5.69 -7.24 30.61
C MET A 1 5.42 -7.20 29.13
N GLU A 2 4.97 -6.06 28.59
CA GLU A 2 4.93 -5.88 27.15
C GLU A 2 6.35 -5.95 26.58
N THR A 3 6.54 -6.72 25.52
CA THR A 3 7.83 -6.75 24.81
C THR A 3 8.07 -5.41 24.12
N ALA A 4 9.34 -5.02 23.88
CA ALA A 4 9.67 -3.79 23.13
C ALA A 4 8.95 -3.71 21.77
N THR A 5 8.72 -4.85 21.13
CA THR A 5 7.96 -5.01 19.90
C THR A 5 6.50 -4.57 20.05
N ASN A 6 5.83 -4.99 21.14
CA ASN A 6 4.45 -4.59 21.41
C ASN A 6 4.33 -3.09 21.71
N ILE A 7 5.34 -2.51 22.38
CA ILE A 7 5.39 -1.05 22.66
C ILE A 7 5.50 -0.26 21.36
N PHE A 8 6.37 -0.65 20.42
CA PHE A 8 6.49 0.03 19.13
C PHE A 8 5.17 0.00 18.37
N SER A 9 4.60 -1.19 18.19
CA SER A 9 3.35 -1.36 17.43
C SER A 9 2.18 -0.62 18.09
N SER A 10 2.06 -0.69 19.42
CA SER A 10 1.00 0.00 20.17
C SER A 10 1.12 1.52 20.08
N SER A 11 2.34 2.06 20.10
CA SER A 11 2.57 3.48 19.90
C SER A 11 2.14 3.95 18.50
N ILE A 12 2.43 3.17 17.46
CA ILE A 12 2.06 3.49 16.07
C ILE A 12 0.53 3.51 15.90
N TYR A 13 -0.20 2.47 16.31
CA TYR A 13 -1.64 2.47 16.09
C TYR A 13 -2.37 3.47 17.02
N SER A 14 -1.89 3.71 18.25
CA SER A 14 -2.44 4.75 19.13
C SER A 14 -2.20 6.16 18.58
N TRP A 15 -1.05 6.38 17.94
CA TRP A 15 -0.79 7.62 17.22
C TRP A 15 -1.75 7.78 16.03
N TYR A 16 -1.97 6.72 15.25
CA TYR A 16 -2.90 6.75 14.12
C TYR A 16 -4.35 7.09 14.54
N GLU A 17 -4.81 6.54 15.67
CA GLU A 17 -6.15 6.85 16.18
C GLU A 17 -6.36 8.36 16.39
N LYS A 18 -5.32 9.07 16.83
CA LYS A 18 -5.36 10.51 17.14
C LYS A 18 -5.00 11.40 15.96
N HIS A 19 -4.04 10.99 15.13
CA HIS A 19 -3.38 11.86 14.15
C HIS A 19 -3.39 11.32 12.72
N GLY A 20 -3.93 10.12 12.49
CA GLY A 20 -3.97 9.50 11.17
C GLY A 20 -4.76 10.31 10.15
N ARG A 21 -4.32 10.31 8.90
CA ARG A 21 -4.94 11.06 7.77
C ARG A 21 -6.20 10.35 7.26
N LYS A 22 -7.27 10.30 8.06
CA LYS A 22 -8.50 9.54 7.79
C LYS A 22 -9.30 10.07 6.58
N ASP A 23 -9.08 11.33 6.19
CA ASP A 23 -9.86 12.01 5.15
C ASP A 23 -9.41 11.72 3.71
N LEU A 24 -8.35 10.93 3.52
CA LEU A 24 -7.87 10.55 2.19
C LEU A 24 -8.95 9.75 1.43
N PRO A 25 -9.18 10.04 0.13
CA PRO A 25 -10.27 9.40 -0.64
C PRO A 25 -10.29 7.88 -0.57
N TRP A 26 -9.12 7.24 -0.68
CA TRP A 26 -8.96 5.78 -0.62
C TRP A 26 -9.10 5.17 0.77
N ARG A 27 -9.34 6.00 1.81
CA ARG A 27 -9.62 5.56 3.19
C ARG A 27 -11.10 5.63 3.57
N LYS A 28 -11.95 6.15 2.69
CA LYS A 28 -13.41 6.29 2.95
C LYS A 28 -14.16 5.01 2.62
N ASN A 29 -13.93 4.44 1.42
CA ASN A 29 -14.60 3.22 0.95
C ASN A 29 -13.52 2.16 0.67
N ILE A 30 -13.08 1.49 1.72
CA ILE A 30 -11.97 0.54 1.66
C ILE A 30 -12.45 -0.78 1.05
N SER A 31 -11.83 -1.15 -0.07
CA SER A 31 -11.94 -2.44 -0.72
C SER A 31 -10.56 -2.90 -1.19
N PRO A 32 -10.33 -4.20 -1.46
CA PRO A 32 -9.07 -4.66 -2.05
C PRO A 32 -8.72 -3.93 -3.34
N TYR A 33 -9.72 -3.64 -4.15
CA TYR A 33 -9.60 -2.89 -5.39
C TYR A 33 -9.16 -1.44 -5.15
N SER A 34 -9.86 -0.69 -4.27
CA SER A 34 -9.52 0.71 -4.01
C SER A 34 -8.14 0.86 -3.36
N VAL A 35 -7.76 -0.06 -2.47
CA VAL A 35 -6.41 -0.11 -1.88
C VAL A 35 -5.38 -0.38 -2.96
N TRP A 36 -5.58 -1.38 -3.83
CA TRP A 36 -4.67 -1.67 -4.93
C TRP A 36 -4.43 -0.45 -5.81
N ILE A 37 -5.49 0.21 -6.30
CA ILE A 37 -5.36 1.39 -7.17
C ILE A 37 -4.61 2.52 -6.47
N SER A 38 -4.94 2.83 -5.22
CA SER A 38 -4.25 3.88 -4.45
C SER A 38 -2.77 3.55 -4.21
N GLU A 39 -2.44 2.31 -3.84
CA GLU A 39 -1.06 1.88 -3.62
C GLU A 39 -0.22 2.01 -4.90
N ILE A 40 -0.77 1.61 -6.07
CA ILE A 40 -0.07 1.77 -7.34
C ILE A 40 0.10 3.26 -7.71
N MET A 41 -0.92 4.10 -7.49
CA MET A 41 -0.83 5.53 -7.78
C MET A 41 0.18 6.25 -6.88
N LEU A 42 0.29 5.82 -5.62
CA LEU A 42 1.21 6.41 -4.63
C LEU A 42 2.68 5.99 -4.82
N GLN A 43 2.97 4.98 -5.64
CA GLN A 43 4.37 4.62 -5.94
C GLN A 43 5.10 5.83 -6.54
N GLN A 44 6.10 6.37 -5.82
CA GLN A 44 6.94 7.52 -6.23
C GLN A 44 6.14 8.81 -6.55
N THR A 45 4.92 8.94 -6.06
CA THR A 45 4.06 10.11 -6.29
C THR A 45 3.50 10.63 -4.97
N GLN A 46 3.50 11.95 -4.79
CA GLN A 46 3.01 12.58 -3.56
C GLN A 46 1.48 12.47 -3.44
N VAL A 47 0.99 12.32 -2.21
CA VAL A 47 -0.45 12.21 -1.88
C VAL A 47 -1.29 13.30 -2.52
N LYS A 48 -0.88 14.58 -2.40
CA LYS A 48 -1.61 15.72 -2.97
C LYS A 48 -1.79 15.63 -4.48
N THR A 49 -0.81 15.04 -5.18
CA THR A 49 -0.88 14.82 -6.63
C THR A 49 -1.83 13.67 -6.96
N VAL A 50 -1.84 12.61 -6.15
CA VAL A 50 -2.65 11.40 -6.41
C VAL A 50 -4.15 11.65 -6.21
N ILE A 51 -4.55 12.47 -5.23
CA ILE A 51 -5.97 12.70 -4.89
C ILE A 51 -6.86 12.93 -6.12
N PRO A 52 -6.63 13.95 -6.96
CA PRO A 52 -7.51 14.22 -8.10
C PRO A 52 -7.49 13.12 -9.17
N PHE A 53 -6.39 12.36 -9.29
CA PHE A 53 -6.31 11.24 -10.22
C PHE A 53 -7.08 10.03 -9.71
N PHE A 54 -6.97 9.73 -8.42
CA PHE A 54 -7.72 8.66 -7.79
C PHE A 54 -9.23 8.90 -7.89
N ASP A 55 -9.69 10.11 -7.59
CA ASP A 55 -11.11 10.46 -7.66
C ASP A 55 -11.66 10.31 -9.09
N ARG A 56 -10.92 10.79 -10.12
CA ARG A 56 -11.33 10.62 -11.53
C ARG A 56 -11.34 9.16 -11.95
N PHE A 57 -10.33 8.38 -11.52
CA PHE A 57 -10.22 6.97 -11.85
C PHE A 57 -11.36 6.17 -11.23
N MET A 58 -11.63 6.37 -9.93
CA MET A 58 -12.72 5.69 -9.22
C MET A 58 -14.12 6.13 -9.70
N LYS A 59 -14.26 7.35 -10.20
CA LYS A 59 -15.51 7.79 -10.85
C LYS A 59 -15.77 7.04 -12.15
N LYS A 60 -14.75 6.77 -12.96
CA LYS A 60 -14.89 6.04 -14.24
C LYS A 60 -14.94 4.53 -14.01
N PHE A 61 -14.12 4.02 -13.10
CA PHE A 61 -13.99 2.60 -12.76
C PHE A 61 -14.21 2.41 -11.25
N PRO A 62 -15.46 2.43 -10.76
CA PRO A 62 -15.76 2.39 -9.33
C PRO A 62 -15.41 1.06 -8.66
N ASP A 63 -15.32 0.00 -9.44
CA ASP A 63 -15.01 -1.35 -8.97
C ASP A 63 -14.25 -2.17 -10.02
N LEU A 64 -13.89 -3.39 -9.64
CA LEU A 64 -13.16 -4.30 -10.51
C LEU A 64 -13.96 -4.70 -11.75
N ASN A 65 -15.30 -4.78 -11.65
CA ASN A 65 -16.16 -5.13 -12.80
C ASN A 65 -16.09 -4.04 -13.87
N ALA A 66 -16.22 -2.78 -13.48
CA ALA A 66 -16.06 -1.65 -14.38
C ALA A 66 -14.66 -1.62 -15.00
N LEU A 67 -13.61 -1.82 -14.18
CA LEU A 67 -12.23 -1.85 -14.67
C LEU A 67 -11.99 -3.02 -15.64
N SER A 68 -12.59 -4.18 -15.42
CA SER A 68 -12.41 -5.37 -16.26
C SER A 68 -12.84 -5.18 -17.71
N GLN A 69 -13.68 -4.19 -17.98
CA GLN A 69 -14.16 -3.84 -19.32
C GLN A 69 -13.33 -2.74 -20.00
N ALA A 70 -12.43 -2.09 -19.23
CA ALA A 70 -11.65 -0.97 -19.73
C ALA A 70 -10.61 -1.40 -20.76
N SER A 71 -10.40 -0.60 -21.80
CA SER A 71 -9.25 -0.73 -22.70
C SER A 71 -7.97 -0.17 -22.04
N GLU A 72 -6.81 -0.51 -22.62
CA GLU A 72 -5.55 0.06 -22.15
C GLU A 72 -5.52 1.58 -22.36
N GLU A 73 -6.07 2.06 -23.47
CA GLU A 73 -6.15 3.49 -23.81
C GLU A 73 -7.00 4.26 -22.82
N GLU A 74 -8.12 3.72 -22.36
CA GLU A 74 -8.99 4.36 -21.37
C GLU A 74 -8.25 4.52 -20.01
N ILE A 75 -7.50 3.50 -19.58
CA ILE A 75 -6.69 3.56 -18.35
C ILE A 75 -5.57 4.58 -18.50
N LEU A 76 -4.85 4.57 -19.62
CA LEU A 76 -3.76 5.51 -19.90
C LEU A 76 -4.26 6.96 -20.00
N ALA A 77 -5.42 7.19 -20.59
CA ALA A 77 -6.03 8.52 -20.68
C ALA A 77 -6.29 9.13 -19.28
N LEU A 78 -6.82 8.33 -18.34
CA LEU A 78 -7.03 8.76 -16.95
C LEU A 78 -5.72 8.95 -16.18
N TRP A 79 -4.63 8.31 -16.63
CA TRP A 79 -3.31 8.40 -16.02
C TRP A 79 -2.49 9.59 -16.51
N THR A 80 -2.92 10.24 -17.61
CA THR A 80 -2.19 11.34 -18.24
C THR A 80 -1.97 12.48 -17.25
N GLY A 81 -0.69 12.83 -17.04
CA GLY A 81 -0.24 13.85 -16.07
C GLY A 81 0.21 13.30 -14.71
N LEU A 82 -0.05 12.03 -14.38
CA LEU A 82 0.42 11.41 -13.14
C LEU A 82 1.89 10.91 -13.23
N GLY A 83 2.36 10.63 -14.46
CA GLY A 83 3.70 10.10 -14.70
C GLY A 83 3.85 8.60 -14.43
N PHE A 84 5.05 8.08 -14.71
CA PHE A 84 5.36 6.66 -14.51
C PHE A 84 4.34 5.71 -15.16
N TYR A 85 4.06 5.88 -16.45
CA TYR A 85 3.02 5.18 -17.22
C TYR A 85 3.08 3.65 -17.16
N ARG A 86 4.26 3.08 -16.85
CA ARG A 86 4.40 1.64 -16.62
C ARG A 86 3.46 1.13 -15.52
N ARG A 87 3.12 1.95 -14.54
CA ARG A 87 2.16 1.59 -13.49
C ARG A 87 0.75 1.40 -14.05
N ALA A 88 0.31 2.28 -14.95
CA ALA A 88 -0.98 2.13 -15.64
C ALA A 88 -1.03 0.88 -16.51
N LYS A 89 0.04 0.59 -17.26
CA LYS A 89 0.18 -0.66 -18.03
C LYS A 89 0.14 -1.90 -17.14
N ASN A 90 0.76 -1.84 -15.97
CA ASN A 90 0.70 -2.92 -14.99
C ASN A 90 -0.72 -3.13 -14.45
N ILE A 91 -1.51 -2.05 -14.22
CA ILE A 91 -2.92 -2.16 -13.84
C ILE A 91 -3.70 -2.87 -14.94
N PHE A 92 -3.51 -2.49 -16.21
CA PHE A 92 -4.16 -3.15 -17.34
C PHE A 92 -3.81 -4.64 -17.40
N ALA A 93 -2.52 -4.99 -17.37
CA ALA A 93 -2.08 -6.37 -17.40
C ALA A 93 -2.60 -7.19 -16.19
N ALA A 94 -2.57 -6.61 -14.99
CA ALA A 94 -3.07 -7.27 -13.79
C ALA A 94 -4.57 -7.52 -13.86
N LYS A 95 -5.38 -6.56 -14.34
CA LYS A 95 -6.84 -6.75 -14.47
C LYS A 95 -7.19 -7.84 -15.46
N GLU A 96 -6.41 -8.00 -16.55
CA GLU A 96 -6.61 -9.12 -17.50
C GLU A 96 -6.34 -10.47 -16.83
N ILE A 97 -5.26 -10.57 -16.04
CA ILE A 97 -4.95 -11.78 -15.28
C ILE A 97 -6.05 -12.07 -14.26
N ILE A 98 -6.53 -11.04 -13.54
CA ILE A 98 -7.61 -11.22 -12.55
C ILE A 98 -8.89 -11.72 -13.25
N LYS A 99 -9.23 -11.15 -14.40
CA LYS A 99 -10.40 -11.56 -15.19
C LYS A 99 -10.32 -13.01 -15.63
N ILE A 100 -9.16 -13.46 -16.13
CA ILE A 100 -8.98 -14.78 -16.72
C ILE A 100 -8.75 -15.85 -15.64
N ASN A 101 -7.86 -15.60 -14.68
CA ASN A 101 -7.39 -16.62 -13.75
C ASN A 101 -8.14 -16.64 -12.41
N PHE A 102 -8.92 -15.59 -12.11
CA PHE A 102 -9.61 -15.44 -10.82
C PHE A 102 -11.12 -15.12 -10.97
N ASP A 103 -11.73 -15.43 -12.10
CA ASP A 103 -13.15 -15.16 -12.37
C ASP A 103 -13.58 -13.73 -12.05
N ASN A 104 -12.72 -12.76 -12.36
CA ASN A 104 -12.91 -11.35 -12.01
C ASN A 104 -13.10 -11.09 -10.50
N LYS A 105 -12.57 -11.96 -9.62
CA LYS A 105 -12.52 -11.77 -8.18
C LYS A 105 -11.13 -11.33 -7.76
N PHE A 106 -11.05 -10.31 -6.92
CA PHE A 106 -9.75 -9.80 -6.48
C PHE A 106 -9.04 -10.84 -5.60
N PRO A 107 -7.76 -11.19 -5.88
CA PRO A 107 -7.03 -12.18 -5.10
C PRO A 107 -6.90 -11.84 -3.62
N SER A 108 -6.86 -12.85 -2.76
CA SER A 108 -6.87 -12.69 -1.31
C SER A 108 -5.74 -13.39 -0.55
N THR A 109 -4.80 -14.00 -1.29
CA THR A 109 -3.59 -14.60 -0.75
C THR A 109 -2.35 -13.81 -1.17
N PHE A 110 -1.27 -13.94 -0.42
CA PHE A 110 -0.02 -13.24 -0.70
C PHE A 110 0.58 -13.66 -2.05
N ASP A 111 0.63 -14.96 -2.31
CA ASP A 111 1.25 -15.51 -3.52
C ASP A 111 0.48 -15.12 -4.79
N GLU A 112 -0.85 -15.15 -4.73
CA GLU A 112 -1.70 -14.66 -5.83
C GLU A 112 -1.46 -13.17 -6.10
N LEU A 113 -1.40 -12.34 -5.06
CA LEU A 113 -1.20 -10.90 -5.20
C LEU A 113 0.17 -10.57 -5.80
N VAL A 114 1.26 -11.19 -5.33
CA VAL A 114 2.61 -10.92 -5.87
C VAL A 114 2.82 -11.47 -7.29
N SER A 115 1.97 -12.38 -7.75
CA SER A 115 1.98 -12.85 -9.14
C SER A 115 1.46 -11.81 -10.13
N LEU A 116 0.74 -10.79 -9.64
CA LEU A 116 0.17 -9.75 -10.49
C LEU A 116 1.20 -8.67 -10.87
N PRO A 117 1.22 -8.23 -12.13
CA PRO A 117 2.09 -7.15 -12.59
C PRO A 117 1.97 -5.88 -11.74
N GLY A 118 3.10 -5.36 -11.26
CA GLY A 118 3.16 -4.13 -10.48
C GLY A 118 2.86 -4.29 -8.99
N ILE A 119 2.47 -5.46 -8.52
CA ILE A 119 2.25 -5.77 -7.10
C ILE A 119 3.49 -6.47 -6.54
N GLY A 120 4.32 -5.71 -5.84
CA GLY A 120 5.44 -6.27 -5.09
C GLY A 120 5.04 -6.67 -3.66
N LYS A 121 6.00 -7.26 -2.92
CA LYS A 121 5.82 -7.73 -1.53
C LYS A 121 5.16 -6.70 -0.62
N SER A 122 5.59 -5.43 -0.67
CA SER A 122 5.02 -4.37 0.18
C SER A 122 3.59 -4.00 -0.23
N THR A 123 3.29 -3.91 -1.53
CA THR A 123 1.93 -3.62 -2.03
C THR A 123 0.97 -4.77 -1.67
N ALA A 124 1.38 -6.03 -1.83
CA ALA A 124 0.60 -7.19 -1.42
C ALA A 124 0.31 -7.17 0.08
N GLY A 125 1.34 -6.89 0.90
CA GLY A 125 1.19 -6.73 2.35
C GLY A 125 0.20 -5.60 2.71
N ALA A 126 0.26 -4.45 2.04
CA ALA A 126 -0.67 -3.34 2.26
C ALA A 126 -2.12 -3.74 1.92
N ILE A 127 -2.35 -4.39 0.78
CA ILE A 127 -3.69 -4.88 0.39
C ILE A 127 -4.24 -5.85 1.45
N LEU A 128 -3.42 -6.83 1.87
CA LEU A 128 -3.82 -7.83 2.86
C LEU A 128 -4.10 -7.21 4.23
N SER A 129 -3.26 -6.29 4.67
CA SER A 129 -3.41 -5.66 5.99
C SER A 129 -4.55 -4.64 6.03
N ILE A 130 -4.72 -3.83 4.99
CA ILE A 130 -5.70 -2.76 4.98
C ILE A 130 -7.09 -3.28 4.62
N ALA A 131 -7.22 -4.06 3.54
CA ALA A 131 -8.53 -4.49 3.05
C ALA A 131 -8.99 -5.82 3.67
N TYR A 132 -8.08 -6.78 3.81
CA TYR A 132 -8.43 -8.11 4.33
C TYR A 132 -8.20 -8.29 5.83
N LYS A 133 -7.59 -7.29 6.52
CA LYS A 133 -7.28 -7.33 7.95
C LYS A 133 -6.38 -8.51 8.34
N LYS A 134 -5.57 -9.00 7.41
CA LYS A 134 -4.59 -10.07 7.63
C LYS A 134 -3.25 -9.47 8.06
N SER A 135 -2.57 -10.08 9.03
CA SER A 135 -1.27 -9.61 9.50
C SER A 135 -0.19 -9.91 8.47
N PHE A 136 0.21 -8.88 7.72
CA PHE A 136 1.30 -8.92 6.74
C PHE A 136 2.19 -7.69 6.87
N PRO A 137 3.53 -7.86 6.84
CA PRO A 137 4.46 -6.75 6.90
C PRO A 137 4.48 -5.95 5.59
N ILE A 138 4.76 -4.66 5.72
CA ILE A 138 4.99 -3.75 4.61
C ILE A 138 6.34 -3.06 4.75
N LEU A 139 6.99 -2.73 3.64
CA LEU A 139 8.25 -2.01 3.64
C LEU A 139 8.32 -1.05 2.44
N ASP A 140 7.46 -0.04 2.43
CA ASP A 140 7.55 1.08 1.49
C ASP A 140 8.66 2.08 1.92
N ALA A 141 8.85 3.15 1.18
CA ALA A 141 9.87 4.14 1.49
C ALA A 141 9.67 4.83 2.85
N ASN A 142 8.42 5.01 3.28
CA ASN A 142 8.07 5.62 4.57
C ASN A 142 8.38 4.66 5.72
N VAL A 143 7.91 3.42 5.62
CA VAL A 143 8.13 2.37 6.62
C VAL A 143 9.62 2.06 6.75
N LYS A 144 10.34 1.93 5.61
CA LYS A 144 11.79 1.76 5.57
C LYS A 144 12.50 2.85 6.38
N ARG A 145 12.11 4.11 6.21
CA ARG A 145 12.69 5.24 6.92
C ARG A 145 12.38 5.21 8.42
N VAL A 146 11.16 4.89 8.81
CA VAL A 146 10.76 4.80 10.23
C VAL A 146 11.55 3.70 10.92
N ILE A 147 11.53 2.48 10.39
CA ILE A 147 12.20 1.33 11.00
C ILE A 147 13.72 1.51 11.01
N SER A 148 14.31 1.99 9.90
CA SER A 148 15.77 2.19 9.86
C SER A 148 16.27 3.21 10.91
N ARG A 149 15.50 4.27 11.16
CA ARG A 149 15.84 5.26 12.19
C ARG A 149 15.61 4.74 13.60
N HIS A 150 14.50 4.03 13.82
CA HIS A 150 14.18 3.43 15.11
C HIS A 150 15.25 2.42 15.54
N ASP A 151 15.65 1.52 14.65
CA ASP A 151 16.61 0.44 14.95
C ASP A 151 18.05 0.78 14.56
N ARG A 152 18.33 2.03 14.15
CA ARG A 152 19.66 2.49 13.73
C ARG A 152 20.29 1.59 12.66
N VAL A 153 19.48 1.16 11.66
CA VAL A 153 19.95 0.34 10.55
C VAL A 153 20.65 1.21 9.54
N ASP A 154 21.92 0.92 9.25
CA ASP A 154 22.66 1.59 8.19
C ASP A 154 22.17 1.13 6.82
N LEU A 155 21.62 2.06 6.06
CA LEU A 155 21.06 1.80 4.73
C LEU A 155 22.13 1.63 3.64
N SER A 156 23.40 1.94 3.92
CA SER A 156 24.51 1.72 2.99
C SER A 156 24.92 0.24 2.91
N GLU A 157 24.61 -0.56 3.90
CA GLU A 157 24.95 -1.97 3.94
C GLU A 157 24.08 -2.80 2.97
N LYS A 158 24.70 -3.70 2.21
CA LYS A 158 24.01 -4.59 1.25
C LYS A 158 22.89 -5.44 1.87
N LYS A 159 23.02 -5.80 3.15
CA LYS A 159 22.04 -6.63 3.88
C LYS A 159 20.93 -5.81 4.57
N SER A 160 20.98 -4.49 4.52
CA SER A 160 20.05 -3.62 5.22
C SER A 160 18.59 -3.89 4.88
N VAL A 161 18.27 -4.13 3.60
CA VAL A 161 16.89 -4.39 3.15
C VAL A 161 16.33 -5.68 3.76
N ASN A 162 17.11 -6.76 3.82
CA ASN A 162 16.67 -8.02 4.44
C ASN A 162 16.44 -7.83 5.94
N LYS A 163 17.34 -7.13 6.62
CA LYS A 163 17.18 -6.79 8.05
C LYS A 163 15.91 -5.96 8.29
N LEU A 164 15.62 -4.99 7.43
CA LEU A 164 14.42 -4.18 7.54
C LEU A 164 13.14 -4.97 7.30
N TRP A 165 13.13 -5.95 6.41
CA TRP A 165 12.01 -6.87 6.26
C TRP A 165 11.79 -7.72 7.49
N GLN A 166 12.86 -8.26 8.11
CA GLN A 166 12.76 -9.01 9.37
C GLN A 166 12.20 -8.14 10.50
N LEU A 167 12.67 -6.89 10.62
CA LEU A 167 12.15 -5.95 11.62
C LEU A 167 10.70 -5.55 11.33
N SER A 168 10.35 -5.33 10.06
CA SER A 168 8.97 -5.04 9.69
C SER A 168 8.03 -6.20 10.05
N ASP A 169 8.45 -7.43 9.80
CA ASP A 169 7.69 -8.62 10.19
C ASP A 169 7.55 -8.71 11.72
N LEU A 170 8.64 -8.54 12.44
CA LEU A 170 8.68 -8.52 13.91
C LEU A 170 7.72 -7.48 14.52
N TYR A 171 7.63 -6.28 13.94
CA TYR A 171 6.78 -5.20 14.43
C TYR A 171 5.34 -5.27 13.95
N THR A 172 5.02 -6.14 13.00
CA THR A 172 3.67 -6.29 12.46
C THR A 172 2.76 -7.00 13.45
N PRO A 173 1.74 -6.34 14.02
CA PRO A 173 0.92 -6.94 15.06
C PRO A 173 -0.18 -7.84 14.47
N ASN A 174 -0.64 -8.82 15.26
CA ASN A 174 -1.79 -9.65 14.90
C ASN A 174 -3.14 -8.95 15.15
N LYS A 175 -3.16 -7.93 16.02
CA LYS A 175 -4.36 -7.14 16.34
C LYS A 175 -4.16 -5.70 15.89
N LYS A 176 -5.24 -5.01 15.52
CA LYS A 176 -5.19 -3.62 15.03
C LYS A 176 -4.24 -3.44 13.84
N ILE A 177 -4.15 -4.46 12.98
CA ILE A 177 -3.24 -4.46 11.82
C ILE A 177 -3.53 -3.32 10.84
N PHE A 178 -4.81 -2.97 10.65
CA PHE A 178 -5.21 -1.85 9.80
C PHE A 178 -4.66 -0.53 10.33
N GLU A 179 -4.90 -0.25 11.62
CA GLU A 179 -4.46 0.98 12.28
C GLU A 179 -2.93 1.08 12.30
N TYR A 180 -2.26 -0.05 12.56
CA TYR A 180 -0.80 -0.12 12.51
C TYR A 180 -0.26 0.17 11.11
N THR A 181 -0.78 -0.52 10.08
CA THR A 181 -0.29 -0.38 8.71
C THR A 181 -0.49 1.04 8.18
N GLN A 182 -1.68 1.62 8.39
CA GLN A 182 -1.95 3.00 8.04
C GLN A 182 -1.10 3.97 8.87
N GLY A 183 -0.95 3.68 10.17
CA GLY A 183 -0.20 4.52 11.11
C GLY A 183 1.28 4.63 10.77
N ILE A 184 1.94 3.50 10.50
CA ILE A 184 3.38 3.51 10.21
C ILE A 184 3.71 4.22 8.89
N MET A 185 2.84 4.10 7.87
CA MET A 185 2.96 4.88 6.63
C MET A 185 2.76 6.37 6.90
N ASP A 186 1.77 6.74 7.72
CA ASP A 186 1.49 8.14 8.06
C ASP A 186 2.60 8.76 8.91
N VAL A 187 3.09 8.06 9.92
CA VAL A 187 4.27 8.50 10.72
C VAL A 187 5.45 8.76 9.80
N GLY A 188 5.72 7.85 8.86
CA GLY A 188 6.79 8.03 7.89
C GLY A 188 6.58 9.24 6.98
N ALA A 189 5.35 9.54 6.59
CA ALA A 189 5.04 10.63 5.69
C ALA A 189 4.99 12.01 6.36
N THR A 190 4.61 12.09 7.66
CA THR A 190 4.28 13.37 8.32
C THR A 190 5.18 13.70 9.51
N VAL A 191 5.70 12.72 10.21
CA VAL A 191 6.55 12.91 11.42
C VAL A 191 8.01 12.61 11.08
N CYS A 192 8.29 11.41 10.58
CA CYS A 192 9.62 10.96 10.21
C CYS A 192 9.96 11.40 8.77
N SER A 193 9.90 12.71 8.51
CA SER A 193 10.11 13.28 7.17
C SER A 193 11.55 13.15 6.66
N ILE A 194 11.73 13.30 5.35
CA ILE A 194 13.05 13.54 4.74
C ILE A 194 13.42 14.99 5.07
N LYS A 195 14.58 15.19 5.69
CA LYS A 195 15.15 16.53 5.89
C LYS A 195 15.71 17.05 4.58
#